data_252a9f64202c830e4a4e19380f1ada53
#
_entry.id   252a9f64202c830e4a4e19380f1ada53
#
_cell.length_a   1.000
_cell.length_b   1.000
_cell.length_c   1.000
_cell.angle_alpha   90.00
_cell.angle_beta   90.00
_cell.angle_gamma   90.00
#
_symmetry.space_group_name_H-M   'P 1'
#
loop_
_entity.id
_entity.type
_entity.pdbx_description
1 polymer ?
#
loop_
_entity_poly.entity_id
_entity_poly.type
_entity_poly.pdbx_seq_one_letter_code
_entity_poly.pdbx_strand_id
1 'polypeptide(L)'
;VEVEQDILAGVPEADWVKTVKENLKKKFPNGITVGNNEIQIDGRSRQEMTFSRYMQWLYNNDPQLHADKLRATDNADEILRATTDWVNEGLNHPRKDRITDFARGNVLLRVGGNDYTADVVVGTKKNGSMALYDVLNLQPTSFTEKEADAAISTNPSPGAARSTASVSDDSVAEKLPPVKKRFSIDEPVER
;
A
#
# COMPACT_ATOMS: atom_id res chain seq x y z
N VAL A 1 5.75 -4.01 -8.84
CA VAL A 1 7.16 -3.83 -8.44
C VAL A 1 7.77 -5.19 -8.26
N GLU A 2 8.91 -5.43 -8.85
CA GLU A 2 9.72 -6.63 -8.64
C GLU A 2 10.89 -6.30 -7.72
N VAL A 3 10.98 -7.00 -6.59
CA VAL A 3 12.07 -6.85 -5.63
C VAL A 3 13.18 -7.83 -6.01
N GLU A 4 14.15 -7.34 -6.79
CA GLU A 4 15.25 -8.17 -7.31
C GLU A 4 16.38 -8.35 -6.29
N GLN A 5 16.68 -7.29 -5.50
CA GLN A 5 17.75 -7.33 -4.52
C GLN A 5 17.32 -8.00 -3.22
N ASP A 6 17.99 -9.07 -2.86
CA ASP A 6 17.82 -9.71 -1.56
C ASP A 6 18.78 -9.12 -0.53
N ILE A 7 18.30 -8.08 0.18
CA ILE A 7 19.03 -7.44 1.29
C ILE A 7 19.35 -8.41 2.43
N LEU A 8 18.66 -9.54 2.51
CA LEU A 8 18.82 -10.54 3.56
C LEU A 8 19.80 -11.66 3.18
N ALA A 9 20.26 -11.69 1.92
CA ALA A 9 21.18 -12.72 1.43
C ALA A 9 22.49 -12.72 2.25
N GLY A 10 22.82 -13.87 2.86
CA GLY A 10 24.01 -14.03 3.67
C GLY A 10 23.95 -13.34 5.05
N VAL A 11 22.85 -12.71 5.41
CA VAL A 11 22.64 -12.08 6.72
C VAL A 11 22.02 -13.10 7.68
N PRO A 12 22.57 -13.31 8.89
CA PRO A 12 21.92 -14.13 9.90
C PRO A 12 20.52 -13.61 10.23
N GLU A 13 19.54 -14.48 10.41
CA GLU A 13 18.15 -14.12 10.66
C GLU A 13 17.98 -13.15 11.85
N ALA A 14 18.76 -13.35 12.92
CA ALA A 14 18.75 -12.47 14.08
C ALA A 14 19.12 -11.01 13.76
N ASP A 15 19.81 -10.77 12.64
CA ASP A 15 20.27 -9.44 12.23
C ASP A 15 19.39 -8.80 11.13
N TRP A 16 18.41 -9.51 10.57
CA TRP A 16 17.58 -9.03 9.44
C TRP A 16 16.92 -7.68 9.73
N VAL A 17 16.21 -7.56 10.84
CA VAL A 17 15.53 -6.33 11.25
C VAL A 17 16.51 -5.16 11.38
N LYS A 18 17.68 -5.40 11.97
CA LYS A 18 18.73 -4.40 12.13
C LYS A 18 19.27 -3.96 10.77
N THR A 19 19.59 -4.92 9.92
CA THR A 19 20.11 -4.68 8.56
C THR A 19 19.16 -3.82 7.74
N VAL A 20 17.87 -4.17 7.70
CA VAL A 20 16.86 -3.39 6.96
C VAL A 20 16.70 -1.99 7.54
N LYS A 21 16.64 -1.82 8.87
CA LYS A 21 16.56 -0.49 9.49
C LYS A 21 17.76 0.40 9.17
N GLU A 22 18.96 -0.15 9.19
CA GLU A 22 20.18 0.59 8.87
C GLU A 22 20.23 0.97 7.39
N ASN A 23 19.79 0.07 6.51
CA ASN A 23 19.75 0.33 5.07
C ASN A 23 18.71 1.42 4.73
N LEU A 24 17.51 1.35 5.27
CA LEU A 24 16.49 2.40 5.12
C LEU A 24 17.01 3.78 5.57
N LYS A 25 17.75 3.82 6.69
CA LYS A 25 18.35 5.07 7.17
C LYS A 25 19.40 5.62 6.21
N LYS A 26 20.17 4.76 5.55
CA LYS A 26 21.19 5.16 4.58
C LYS A 26 20.60 5.56 3.23
N LYS A 27 19.62 4.78 2.74
CA LYS A 27 18.98 5.03 1.44
C LYS A 27 18.13 6.31 1.47
N PHE A 28 17.41 6.54 2.56
CA PHE A 28 16.38 7.59 2.65
C PHE A 28 16.59 8.53 3.85
N PRO A 29 17.76 9.21 3.95
CA PRO A 29 18.06 10.10 5.07
C PRO A 29 17.08 11.27 5.15
N ASN A 30 16.58 11.74 4.00
CA ASN A 30 15.64 12.87 3.87
C ASN A 30 14.23 12.44 3.47
N GLY A 31 13.95 11.13 3.40
CA GLY A 31 12.68 10.61 2.88
C GLY A 31 12.71 10.28 1.40
N ILE A 32 11.53 10.08 0.83
CA ILE A 32 11.32 9.68 -0.56
C ILE A 32 10.45 10.73 -1.23
N THR A 33 10.87 11.23 -2.39
CA THR A 33 10.05 12.15 -3.20
C THR A 33 9.15 11.36 -4.14
N VAL A 34 7.83 11.59 -4.03
CA VAL A 34 6.81 11.05 -4.93
C VAL A 34 5.96 12.21 -5.44
N GLY A 35 6.01 12.46 -6.75
CA GLY A 35 5.42 13.67 -7.32
C GLY A 35 5.98 14.93 -6.65
N ASN A 36 5.11 15.76 -6.10
CA ASN A 36 5.47 16.99 -5.38
C ASN A 36 5.61 16.80 -3.86
N ASN A 37 5.44 15.59 -3.35
CA ASN A 37 5.44 15.32 -1.93
C ASN A 37 6.74 14.64 -1.48
N GLU A 38 7.24 15.05 -0.34
CA GLU A 38 8.32 14.38 0.38
C GLU A 38 7.71 13.51 1.48
N ILE A 39 7.91 12.20 1.38
CA ILE A 39 7.41 11.20 2.32
C ILE A 39 8.57 10.73 3.18
N GLN A 40 8.56 11.09 4.45
CA GLN A 40 9.62 10.77 5.39
C GLN A 40 9.58 9.29 5.80
N ILE A 41 10.77 8.69 5.99
CA ILE A 41 10.95 7.40 6.66
C ILE A 41 11.65 7.66 7.98
N ASP A 42 10.90 8.08 8.97
CA ASP A 42 11.44 8.40 10.29
C ASP A 42 11.69 7.15 11.15
N GLY A 43 12.17 7.36 12.38
CA GLY A 43 12.47 6.25 13.30
C GLY A 43 11.26 5.40 13.61
N ARG A 44 10.07 6.01 13.65
CA ARG A 44 8.82 5.30 13.89
C ARG A 44 8.39 4.51 12.66
N SER A 45 8.44 5.11 11.48
CA SER A 45 8.20 4.41 10.22
C SER A 45 9.03 3.12 10.13
N ARG A 46 10.33 3.25 10.36
CA ARG A 46 11.24 2.08 10.37
C ARG A 46 10.85 1.05 11.42
N GLN A 47 10.42 1.48 12.60
CA GLN A 47 9.98 0.57 13.66
C GLN A 47 8.70 -0.18 13.29
N GLU A 48 7.68 0.51 12.76
CA GLU A 48 6.42 -0.11 12.37
C GLU A 48 6.62 -1.11 11.22
N MET A 49 7.37 -0.73 10.19
CA MET A 49 7.61 -1.60 9.03
C MET A 49 8.43 -2.85 9.33
N THR A 50 9.32 -2.81 10.35
CA THR A 50 10.29 -3.90 10.58
C THR A 50 10.11 -4.64 11.90
N PHE A 51 9.44 -4.06 12.89
CA PHE A 51 9.34 -4.62 14.24
C PHE A 51 8.03 -4.28 14.96
N SER A 52 6.93 -4.15 14.23
CA SER A 52 5.58 -4.00 14.80
C SER A 52 5.11 -5.32 15.43
N ARG A 53 3.98 -5.28 16.13
CA ARG A 53 3.34 -6.50 16.66
C ARG A 53 3.02 -7.48 15.54
N TYR A 54 2.63 -6.97 14.38
CA TYR A 54 2.37 -7.80 13.20
C TYR A 54 3.65 -8.48 12.70
N MET A 55 4.77 -7.76 12.62
CA MET A 55 6.06 -8.35 12.25
C MET A 55 6.52 -9.43 13.23
N GLN A 56 6.33 -9.22 14.53
CA GLN A 56 6.63 -10.24 15.54
C GLN A 56 5.74 -11.48 15.40
N TRP A 57 4.45 -11.27 15.07
CA TRP A 57 3.55 -12.37 14.78
C TRP A 57 3.98 -13.14 13.53
N LEU A 58 4.32 -12.46 12.44
CA LEU A 58 4.84 -13.08 11.21
C LEU A 58 6.11 -13.90 11.49
N TYR A 59 7.05 -13.35 12.23
CA TYR A 59 8.28 -14.05 12.60
C TYR A 59 8.02 -15.43 13.22
N ASN A 60 6.99 -15.53 14.06
CA ASN A 60 6.66 -16.76 14.76
C ASN A 60 5.72 -17.70 13.98
N ASN A 61 4.92 -17.19 13.03
CA ASN A 61 3.84 -17.95 12.41
C ASN A 61 4.00 -18.11 10.90
N ASP A 62 4.69 -17.18 10.23
CA ASP A 62 4.95 -17.19 8.79
C ASP A 62 6.32 -16.56 8.49
N PRO A 63 7.43 -17.29 8.75
CA PRO A 63 8.77 -16.76 8.55
C PRO A 63 9.07 -16.36 7.10
N GLN A 64 8.45 -17.02 6.12
CA GLN A 64 8.61 -16.66 4.71
C GLN A 64 8.00 -15.27 4.44
N LEU A 65 6.76 -15.05 4.85
CA LEU A 65 6.10 -13.76 4.68
C LEU A 65 6.79 -12.66 5.50
N HIS A 66 7.33 -12.99 6.67
CA HIS A 66 8.18 -12.08 7.45
C HIS A 66 9.40 -11.61 6.64
N ALA A 67 10.14 -12.56 6.04
CA ALA A 67 11.30 -12.26 5.21
C ALA A 67 10.92 -11.44 3.98
N ASP A 68 9.84 -11.82 3.28
CA ASP A 68 9.38 -11.12 2.08
C ASP A 68 8.90 -9.70 2.40
N LYS A 69 8.24 -9.49 3.53
CA LYS A 69 7.90 -8.13 3.98
C LYS A 69 9.14 -7.29 4.30
N LEU A 70 10.17 -7.86 4.89
CA LEU A 70 11.44 -7.14 5.13
C LEU A 70 12.14 -6.76 3.82
N ARG A 71 12.16 -7.66 2.82
CA ARG A 71 12.67 -7.38 1.47
C ARG A 71 11.88 -6.27 0.79
N ALA A 72 10.55 -6.37 0.82
CA ALA A 72 9.66 -5.33 0.28
C ALA A 72 9.91 -3.98 0.96
N THR A 73 10.05 -3.96 2.28
CA THR A 73 10.31 -2.73 3.06
C THR A 73 11.60 -2.02 2.61
N ASP A 74 12.64 -2.75 2.24
CA ASP A 74 13.90 -2.16 1.74
C ASP A 74 13.75 -1.43 0.40
N ASN A 75 12.70 -1.75 -0.37
CA ASN A 75 12.36 -1.15 -1.66
C ASN A 75 11.20 -0.13 -1.54
N ALA A 76 11.09 0.54 -0.41
CA ALA A 76 10.00 1.46 -0.08
C ALA A 76 9.79 2.57 -1.12
N ASP A 77 10.83 3.03 -1.79
CA ASP A 77 10.74 4.10 -2.80
C ASP A 77 10.06 3.62 -4.10
N GLU A 78 10.41 2.44 -4.59
CA GLU A 78 9.76 1.86 -5.77
C GLU A 78 8.30 1.51 -5.47
N ILE A 79 8.07 0.96 -4.28
CA ILE A 79 6.73 0.63 -3.80
C ILE A 79 5.86 1.88 -3.73
N LEU A 80 6.33 2.96 -3.10
CA LEU A 80 5.59 4.21 -3.02
C LEU A 80 5.26 4.80 -4.38
N ARG A 81 6.22 4.78 -5.33
CA ARG A 81 6.00 5.32 -6.70
C ARG A 81 5.02 4.48 -7.51
N ALA A 82 4.98 3.17 -7.27
CA ALA A 82 4.08 2.25 -7.98
C ALA A 82 2.70 2.12 -7.34
N THR A 83 2.51 2.69 -6.14
CA THR A 83 1.24 2.60 -5.42
C THR A 83 0.16 3.42 -6.10
N THR A 84 -0.98 2.81 -6.31
CA THR A 84 -2.18 3.40 -6.95
C THR A 84 -3.38 3.39 -6.01
N ASP A 85 -4.51 3.89 -6.49
CA ASP A 85 -5.82 3.84 -5.82
C ASP A 85 -5.81 4.42 -4.40
N TRP A 86 -5.13 5.53 -4.24
CA TRP A 86 -5.03 6.21 -2.96
C TRP A 86 -6.39 6.67 -2.44
N VAL A 87 -6.71 6.27 -1.21
CA VAL A 87 -7.93 6.63 -0.49
C VAL A 87 -7.56 7.25 0.85
N ASN A 88 -8.14 8.41 1.15
CA ASN A 88 -8.02 9.00 2.47
C ASN A 88 -8.93 8.26 3.46
N GLU A 89 -8.35 7.72 4.53
CA GLU A 89 -9.08 6.96 5.56
C GLU A 89 -9.45 7.80 6.78
N GLY A 90 -8.96 9.04 6.86
CA GLY A 90 -9.12 9.87 8.03
C GLY A 90 -8.37 9.34 9.26
N LEU A 91 -8.73 9.82 10.43
CA LEU A 91 -8.20 9.36 11.71
C LEU A 91 -8.93 8.07 12.16
N ASN A 92 -8.48 6.92 11.69
CA ASN A 92 -9.02 5.65 12.14
C ASN A 92 -8.44 5.17 13.50
N HIS A 93 -7.42 5.86 14.01
CA HIS A 93 -6.83 5.55 15.32
C HIS A 93 -6.75 6.78 16.20
N PRO A 94 -7.51 6.84 17.33
CA PRO A 94 -7.52 7.97 18.25
C PRO A 94 -6.22 8.13 19.02
N ARG A 95 -5.17 7.42 18.68
CA ARG A 95 -3.92 7.42 19.44
C ARG A 95 -2.95 8.50 18.98
N LYS A 96 -3.03 9.66 19.68
CA LYS A 96 -1.90 10.39 20.29
C LYS A 96 -0.76 10.86 19.39
N ASP A 97 -0.64 10.36 18.20
CA ASP A 97 0.54 10.59 17.45
C ASP A 97 0.23 11.73 16.51
N ARG A 98 0.94 12.67 16.51
CA ARG A 98 1.11 13.80 15.61
C ARG A 98 0.57 13.61 14.17
N ILE A 99 -0.02 12.43 13.88
CA ILE A 99 -0.72 12.10 12.62
C ILE A 99 -2.15 12.62 12.71
N THR A 100 -2.55 13.38 11.71
CA THR A 100 -3.90 13.96 11.59
C THR A 100 -4.74 13.25 10.57
N ASP A 101 -4.11 12.49 9.68
CA ASP A 101 -4.81 11.80 8.59
C ASP A 101 -3.98 10.62 8.06
N PHE A 102 -4.65 9.62 7.49
CA PHE A 102 -4.03 8.50 6.81
C PHE A 102 -4.56 8.36 5.39
N ALA A 103 -3.64 8.09 4.47
CA ALA A 103 -3.96 7.64 3.12
C ALA A 103 -3.46 6.22 2.94
N ARG A 104 -4.26 5.40 2.26
CA ARG A 104 -3.94 4.03 1.88
C ARG A 104 -4.03 3.87 0.38
N GLY A 105 -3.03 3.26 -0.21
CA GLY A 105 -3.02 2.85 -1.62
C GLY A 105 -2.65 1.39 -1.76
N ASN A 106 -2.83 0.85 -2.97
CA ASN A 106 -2.56 -0.55 -3.28
C ASN A 106 -1.38 -0.67 -4.25
N VAL A 107 -0.64 -1.76 -4.13
CA VAL A 107 0.47 -2.07 -5.02
C VAL A 107 0.57 -3.57 -5.25
N LEU A 108 0.98 -3.96 -6.46
CA LEU A 108 1.34 -5.33 -6.79
C LEU A 108 2.86 -5.49 -6.65
N LEU A 109 3.27 -6.51 -5.91
CA LEU A 109 4.67 -6.79 -5.60
C LEU A 109 5.03 -8.22 -6.03
N ARG A 110 6.24 -8.40 -6.55
CA ARG A 110 6.89 -9.71 -6.65
C ARG A 110 8.12 -9.71 -5.77
N VAL A 111 8.15 -10.61 -4.79
CA VAL A 111 9.23 -10.70 -3.81
C VAL A 111 9.65 -12.15 -3.67
N GLY A 112 10.92 -12.45 -3.89
CA GLY A 112 11.45 -13.82 -3.78
C GLY A 112 10.73 -14.82 -4.69
N GLY A 113 10.19 -14.38 -5.82
CA GLY A 113 9.43 -15.21 -6.77
C GLY A 113 7.93 -15.36 -6.42
N ASN A 114 7.46 -14.79 -5.31
CA ASN A 114 6.05 -14.81 -4.90
C ASN A 114 5.37 -13.49 -5.28
N ASP A 115 4.15 -13.57 -5.79
CA ASP A 115 3.32 -12.42 -6.13
C ASP A 115 2.39 -12.05 -4.97
N TYR A 116 2.37 -10.75 -4.63
CA TYR A 116 1.58 -10.18 -3.54
C TYR A 116 0.80 -8.96 -3.98
N THR A 117 -0.37 -8.78 -3.39
CA THR A 117 -1.01 -7.46 -3.26
C THR A 117 -0.67 -6.91 -1.89
N ALA A 118 -0.30 -5.65 -1.81
CA ALA A 118 0.01 -4.98 -0.55
C ALA A 118 -0.67 -3.63 -0.42
N ASP A 119 -0.97 -3.24 0.81
CA ASP A 119 -1.44 -1.91 1.17
C ASP A 119 -0.25 -1.05 1.59
N VAL A 120 -0.16 0.15 1.05
CA VAL A 120 0.81 1.17 1.48
C VAL A 120 0.08 2.24 2.27
N VAL A 121 0.54 2.53 3.47
CA VAL A 121 -0.09 3.51 4.37
C VAL A 121 0.84 4.68 4.61
N VAL A 122 0.36 5.87 4.30
CA VAL A 122 1.06 7.13 4.53
C VAL A 122 0.26 7.98 5.52
N GLY A 123 0.94 8.50 6.54
CA GLY A 123 0.33 9.38 7.53
C GLY A 123 0.71 10.85 7.31
N THR A 124 -0.25 11.75 7.39
CA THR A 124 -0.01 13.20 7.42
C THR A 124 0.11 13.69 8.86
N LYS A 125 1.21 14.35 9.17
CA LYS A 125 1.48 14.91 10.50
C LYS A 125 0.79 16.26 10.68
N LYS A 126 0.64 16.72 11.94
CA LYS A 126 0.07 18.04 12.29
C LYS A 126 0.74 19.22 11.61
N ASN A 127 2.01 19.12 11.28
CA ASN A 127 2.77 20.15 10.58
C ASN A 127 2.66 20.06 9.05
N GLY A 128 1.80 19.18 8.52
CA GLY A 128 1.60 18.95 7.10
C GLY A 128 2.64 18.02 6.44
N SER A 129 3.70 17.61 7.15
CA SER A 129 4.65 16.64 6.58
C SER A 129 4.05 15.24 6.52
N MET A 130 4.45 14.47 5.51
CA MET A 130 4.00 13.10 5.30
C MET A 130 5.06 12.11 5.78
N ALA A 131 4.64 10.96 6.26
CA ALA A 131 5.53 9.85 6.62
C ALA A 131 4.95 8.52 6.14
N LEU A 132 5.80 7.67 5.57
CA LEU A 132 5.44 6.29 5.30
C LEU A 132 5.19 5.60 6.65
N TYR A 133 3.98 5.09 6.83
CA TYR A 133 3.62 4.44 8.09
C TYR A 133 3.96 2.96 8.05
N ASP A 134 3.45 2.25 7.05
CA ASP A 134 3.74 0.82 6.86
C ASP A 134 3.42 0.38 5.41
N VAL A 135 3.97 -0.79 5.05
CA VAL A 135 3.53 -1.61 3.92
C VAL A 135 2.85 -2.84 4.53
N LEU A 136 1.54 -2.87 4.49
CA LEU A 136 0.70 -3.83 5.20
C LEU A 136 0.12 -4.88 4.27
N ASN A 137 -0.42 -5.95 4.89
CA ASN A 137 -1.32 -6.91 4.25
C ASN A 137 -0.76 -7.48 2.94
N LEU A 138 0.52 -7.94 2.97
CA LEU A 138 1.02 -8.74 1.85
C LEU A 138 0.14 -9.99 1.73
N GLN A 139 -0.73 -10.00 0.72
CA GLN A 139 -1.61 -11.13 0.43
C GLN A 139 -1.06 -11.83 -0.80
N PRO A 140 -0.79 -13.15 -0.74
CA PRO A 140 -0.43 -13.90 -1.92
C PRO A 140 -1.49 -13.69 -3.01
N THR A 141 -1.07 -13.21 -4.17
CA THR A 141 -1.96 -13.05 -5.31
C THR A 141 -1.97 -14.37 -6.06
N SER A 142 -3.02 -15.16 -5.89
CA SER A 142 -3.28 -16.29 -6.78
C SER A 142 -3.81 -15.73 -8.09
N PHE A 143 -2.93 -15.38 -9.04
CA PHE A 143 -3.33 -15.19 -10.42
C PHE A 143 -3.75 -16.55 -10.97
N THR A 144 -5.02 -16.81 -10.96
CA THR A 144 -5.55 -17.87 -11.83
C THR A 144 -5.58 -17.29 -13.24
N GLU A 145 -4.97 -17.97 -14.21
CA GLU A 145 -4.96 -17.59 -15.64
C GLU A 145 -6.36 -17.23 -16.20
N LYS A 146 -7.42 -17.59 -15.49
CA LYS A 146 -8.82 -17.27 -15.83
C LYS A 146 -9.18 -15.78 -15.72
N GLU A 147 -8.49 -15.00 -14.89
CA GLU A 147 -8.79 -13.57 -14.72
C GLU A 147 -8.07 -12.70 -15.76
N ALA A 148 -6.95 -13.19 -16.33
CA ALA A 148 -6.26 -12.52 -17.42
C ALA A 148 -7.10 -12.55 -18.72
N ASP A 149 -7.81 -13.63 -19.00
CA ASP A 149 -8.68 -13.75 -20.17
C ASP A 149 -9.99 -12.93 -20.05
N ALA A 150 -10.49 -12.72 -18.84
CA ALA A 150 -11.68 -11.91 -18.60
C ALA A 150 -11.43 -10.41 -18.82
N ALA A 151 -10.23 -9.92 -18.54
CA ALA A 151 -9.85 -8.51 -18.73
C ALA A 151 -9.65 -8.14 -20.20
N ILE A 152 -9.37 -9.11 -21.09
CA ILE A 152 -9.20 -8.90 -22.53
C ILE A 152 -10.53 -8.95 -23.28
N SER A 153 -11.58 -9.55 -22.70
CA SER A 153 -12.86 -9.79 -23.37
C SER A 153 -13.92 -8.70 -23.19
N THR A 154 -13.63 -7.61 -22.50
CA THR A 154 -14.58 -6.48 -22.36
C THR A 154 -14.25 -5.32 -23.28
N ASN A 155 -14.24 -5.59 -24.60
CA ASN A 155 -14.35 -4.55 -25.61
C ASN A 155 -15.80 -4.57 -26.13
N PRO A 156 -16.68 -3.59 -25.77
CA PRO A 156 -18.02 -3.58 -26.31
C PRO A 156 -17.99 -3.13 -27.77
N SER A 157 -18.33 -4.05 -28.66
CA SER A 157 -18.65 -3.74 -30.04
C SER A 157 -19.94 -2.94 -30.11
N PRO A 158 -20.01 -1.85 -30.88
CA PRO A 158 -21.23 -1.04 -30.99
C PRO A 158 -22.16 -1.63 -32.02
N GLY A 159 -23.35 -2.03 -31.63
CA GLY A 159 -24.45 -2.23 -32.55
C GLY A 159 -25.38 -3.37 -32.25
N ALA A 160 -26.53 -3.10 -31.67
CA ALA A 160 -27.86 -3.48 -32.17
C ALA A 160 -28.96 -3.08 -31.18
N ALA A 161 -29.96 -2.46 -31.74
CA ALA A 161 -31.08 -1.83 -31.07
C ALA A 161 -32.19 -2.79 -30.67
N ARG A 162 -33.07 -2.25 -29.77
CA ARG A 162 -34.50 -2.54 -29.55
C ARG A 162 -34.91 -3.77 -28.75
N SER A 163 -35.53 -3.57 -27.60
CA SER A 163 -37.01 -3.66 -27.49
C SER A 163 -37.50 -3.36 -26.07
N THR A 164 -38.62 -2.68 -26.03
CA THR A 164 -39.50 -2.20 -24.97
C THR A 164 -40.06 -3.27 -24.02
N ALA A 165 -40.22 -2.94 -22.71
CA ALA A 165 -41.42 -3.08 -21.87
C ALA A 165 -41.09 -2.65 -20.43
N SER A 166 -41.62 -1.60 -19.95
CA SER A 166 -42.73 -1.21 -19.07
C SER A 166 -42.64 -1.70 -17.58
N VAL A 167 -42.55 -0.70 -16.69
CA VAL A 167 -43.26 -0.44 -15.42
C VAL A 167 -42.93 -1.36 -14.22
N SER A 168 -42.30 -0.82 -13.18
CA SER A 168 -42.95 -0.53 -11.89
C SER A 168 -42.06 0.34 -11.02
N ASP A 169 -42.66 1.41 -10.56
CA ASP A 169 -42.24 2.38 -9.57
C ASP A 169 -42.19 1.67 -8.19
N ASP A 170 -41.04 1.68 -7.54
CA ASP A 170 -41.01 1.56 -6.09
C ASP A 170 -39.74 2.27 -5.58
N SER A 171 -39.99 3.46 -5.09
CA SER A 171 -39.03 4.42 -4.56
C SER A 171 -38.55 3.96 -3.18
N VAL A 172 -37.42 3.27 -3.15
CA VAL A 172 -36.60 3.12 -1.96
C VAL A 172 -35.37 4.00 -2.12
N ALA A 173 -35.38 5.15 -1.45
CA ALA A 173 -34.24 6.02 -1.33
C ALA A 173 -33.15 5.32 -0.51
N GLU A 174 -32.31 4.53 -1.18
CA GLU A 174 -31.10 3.95 -0.59
C GLU A 174 -30.11 5.09 -0.36
N LYS A 175 -29.90 5.42 0.93
CA LYS A 175 -28.87 6.36 1.36
C LYS A 175 -27.53 5.81 0.92
N LEU A 176 -26.99 6.33 -0.17
CA LEU A 176 -25.62 6.08 -0.59
C LEU A 176 -24.67 6.47 0.55
N PRO A 177 -23.73 5.61 0.90
CA PRO A 177 -22.69 5.97 1.86
C PRO A 177 -21.90 7.17 1.33
N PRO A 178 -21.38 8.04 2.21
CA PRO A 178 -20.64 9.22 1.80
C PRO A 178 -19.46 8.82 0.91
N VAL A 179 -19.37 9.43 -0.26
CA VAL A 179 -18.27 9.22 -1.21
C VAL A 179 -16.97 9.58 -0.50
N LYS A 180 -16.10 8.59 -0.28
CA LYS A 180 -14.77 8.80 0.28
C LYS A 180 -13.99 9.71 -0.68
N LYS A 181 -13.48 10.83 -0.18
CA LYS A 181 -12.64 11.73 -0.99
C LYS A 181 -11.42 10.96 -1.49
N ARG A 182 -11.21 10.99 -2.80
CA ARG A 182 -10.04 10.40 -3.44
C ARG A 182 -8.83 11.26 -3.05
N PHE A 183 -7.82 10.63 -2.48
CA PHE A 183 -6.56 11.29 -2.15
C PHE A 183 -5.59 11.09 -3.31
N SER A 184 -4.94 12.16 -3.76
CA SER A 184 -3.86 12.10 -4.74
C SER A 184 -2.56 12.55 -4.09
N ILE A 185 -1.55 11.71 -4.17
CA ILE A 185 -0.19 12.08 -3.73
C ILE A 185 0.42 13.14 -4.65
N ASP A 186 -0.08 13.24 -5.89
CA ASP A 186 0.41 14.20 -6.88
C ASP A 186 -0.23 15.59 -6.76
N GLU A 187 -1.28 15.76 -5.94
CA GLU A 187 -1.88 17.06 -5.71
C GLU A 187 -1.17 17.81 -4.57
N PRO A 188 -0.82 19.10 -4.77
CA PRO A 188 -0.23 19.90 -3.69
C PRO A 188 -1.27 20.07 -2.57
N VAL A 189 -0.84 19.86 -1.32
CA VAL A 189 -1.65 20.13 -0.15
C VAL A 189 -1.85 21.65 -0.08
N GLU A 190 -3.06 22.14 -0.35
CA GLU A 190 -3.40 23.54 -0.11
C GLU A 190 -3.22 23.85 1.38
N ARG A 191 -2.45 24.90 1.65
CA ARG A 191 -2.13 25.37 3.01
C ARG A 191 -3.21 26.33 3.53
#